data_a30d0867cbb04689e2e746c362799111
#
_entry.id   a30d0867cbb04689e2e746c362799111
#
_cell.length_a   1.000
_cell.length_b   1.000
_cell.length_c   1.000
_cell.angle_alpha   90.00
_cell.angle_beta   90.00
_cell.angle_gamma   90.00
#
_symmetry.space_group_name_H-M   'P 1'
#
loop_
_entity.id
_entity.type
_entity.pdbx_description
1 polymer ?
#
loop_
_entity_poly.entity_id
_entity_poly.type
_entity_poly.pdbx_seq_one_letter_code
_entity_poly.pdbx_strand_id
1 'polypeptide(L)'
;MDSSITAAGRALRAGDPLGALKRVALRDDPAALALRGIVMAQLGDLGRARELLRRAARGFGPLETLARARCLTAEAEVALAARDLASPPRALTEALRTFTARGDRENAAHARLLQIRRLLLLGRIDEADAACATLELGTGPARLAAIAALVTFEIALRRGRAEQARGALASARASAGRSGIAALCAEVEQAGRTLVLPAARLVTAGEARSLTLADVEAVLASPDLVVDGCRRAARRGERVVRLSRRPALFALLCGLAEAWPGEAAREDLIERAFGARRTNPSHRARLRVGMGRLRHELRPLAEIRATAGGFSLVARGAGTVRLLAPPIESPDAAVLALLADGEAWSTSALALALGSSQRTAQRALVALQEAGQVRALGRGRSQRWLCAPVAGFATSLLLPVSGLG
;
A
#
# COMPACT_ATOMS: atom_id res chain seq x y z
N MET A 1 -36.55 -21.20 12.72
CA MET A 1 -35.75 -20.01 12.31
C MET A 1 -36.47 -18.76 12.77
N ASP A 2 -35.79 -17.87 13.49
CA ASP A 2 -36.43 -16.63 13.99
C ASP A 2 -36.75 -15.66 12.82
N SER A 3 -38.04 -15.37 12.66
CA SER A 3 -38.53 -14.51 11.55
C SER A 3 -37.92 -13.10 11.56
N SER A 4 -37.64 -12.54 12.74
CA SER A 4 -37.05 -11.21 12.91
C SER A 4 -35.60 -11.18 12.43
N ILE A 5 -34.79 -12.21 12.75
CA ILE A 5 -33.41 -12.37 12.31
C ILE A 5 -33.36 -12.48 10.79
N THR A 6 -34.22 -13.34 10.22
CA THR A 6 -34.30 -13.51 8.75
C THR A 6 -34.74 -12.24 8.05
N ALA A 7 -35.71 -11.49 8.61
CA ALA A 7 -36.17 -10.22 8.06
C ALA A 7 -35.10 -9.12 8.15
N ALA A 8 -34.36 -9.05 9.27
CA ALA A 8 -33.23 -8.11 9.42
C ALA A 8 -32.10 -8.40 8.42
N GLY A 9 -31.76 -9.68 8.21
CA GLY A 9 -30.79 -10.08 7.24
C GLY A 9 -31.20 -9.77 5.79
N ARG A 10 -32.50 -9.88 5.46
CA ARG A 10 -33.01 -9.46 4.14
C ARG A 10 -32.93 -7.95 3.96
N ALA A 11 -33.26 -7.16 4.99
CA ALA A 11 -33.14 -5.71 4.95
C ALA A 11 -31.69 -5.27 4.70
N LEU A 12 -30.70 -5.88 5.40
CA LEU A 12 -29.29 -5.61 5.17
C LEU A 12 -28.86 -5.90 3.72
N ARG A 13 -29.30 -7.01 3.14
CA ARG A 13 -29.02 -7.35 1.74
C ARG A 13 -29.65 -6.37 0.74
N ALA A 14 -30.80 -5.82 1.11
CA ALA A 14 -31.48 -4.80 0.32
C ALA A 14 -30.89 -3.38 0.49
N GLY A 15 -29.80 -3.22 1.30
CA GLY A 15 -29.18 -1.93 1.55
C GLY A 15 -29.95 -1.05 2.53
N ASP A 16 -30.82 -1.64 3.37
CA ASP A 16 -31.57 -0.96 4.43
C ASP A 16 -31.02 -1.31 5.84
N PRO A 17 -29.90 -0.70 6.26
CA PRO A 17 -29.34 -0.96 7.58
C PRO A 17 -30.21 -0.48 8.73
N LEU A 18 -30.97 0.62 8.54
CA LEU A 18 -31.86 1.13 9.58
C LEU A 18 -33.08 0.23 9.77
N GLY A 19 -33.68 -0.28 8.70
CA GLY A 19 -34.73 -1.27 8.76
C GLY A 19 -34.29 -2.59 9.36
N ALA A 20 -33.04 -3.00 9.13
CA ALA A 20 -32.47 -4.16 9.81
C ALA A 20 -32.30 -3.91 11.31
N LEU A 21 -31.76 -2.73 11.68
CA LEU A 21 -31.54 -2.36 13.08
C LEU A 21 -32.86 -2.36 13.88
N LYS A 22 -33.92 -1.76 13.36
CA LYS A 22 -35.25 -1.74 14.02
C LYS A 22 -35.74 -3.12 14.41
N ARG A 23 -35.42 -4.17 13.65
CA ARG A 23 -35.87 -5.55 13.89
C ARG A 23 -35.09 -6.28 14.98
N VAL A 24 -33.87 -5.84 15.27
CA VAL A 24 -32.97 -6.51 16.22
C VAL A 24 -32.45 -5.59 17.33
N ALA A 25 -32.94 -4.35 17.41
CA ALA A 25 -32.40 -3.31 18.30
C ALA A 25 -32.45 -3.72 19.80
N LEU A 26 -33.52 -4.36 20.23
CA LEU A 26 -33.75 -4.72 21.62
C LEU A 26 -33.35 -6.18 21.96
N ARG A 27 -32.69 -6.87 21.01
CA ARG A 27 -32.30 -8.27 21.19
C ARG A 27 -30.81 -8.36 21.51
N ASP A 28 -30.48 -9.28 22.44
CA ASP A 28 -29.12 -9.56 22.89
C ASP A 28 -28.66 -11.00 22.63
N ASP A 29 -29.45 -11.80 21.90
CA ASP A 29 -28.99 -13.11 21.42
C ASP A 29 -27.86 -12.97 20.40
N PRO A 30 -26.98 -13.98 20.24
CA PRO A 30 -25.79 -13.90 19.41
C PRO A 30 -26.07 -13.50 17.95
N ALA A 31 -27.16 -14.02 17.36
CA ALA A 31 -27.51 -13.71 15.97
C ALA A 31 -27.94 -12.25 15.80
N ALA A 32 -28.73 -11.72 16.74
CA ALA A 32 -29.13 -10.31 16.75
C ALA A 32 -27.93 -9.38 16.98
N LEU A 33 -27.02 -9.71 17.90
CA LEU A 33 -25.78 -8.97 18.14
C LEU A 33 -24.90 -8.96 16.90
N ALA A 34 -24.80 -10.08 16.16
CA ALA A 34 -24.05 -10.15 14.91
C ALA A 34 -24.60 -9.20 13.85
N LEU A 35 -25.92 -9.22 13.64
CA LEU A 35 -26.58 -8.31 12.68
C LEU A 35 -26.43 -6.85 13.09
N ARG A 36 -26.60 -6.52 14.38
CA ARG A 36 -26.36 -5.16 14.90
C ARG A 36 -24.93 -4.71 14.66
N GLY A 37 -23.95 -5.61 14.88
CA GLY A 37 -22.55 -5.33 14.60
C GLY A 37 -22.29 -4.98 13.14
N ILE A 38 -22.90 -5.72 12.21
CA ILE A 38 -22.82 -5.44 10.77
C ILE A 38 -23.46 -4.09 10.44
N VAL A 39 -24.65 -3.81 10.99
CA VAL A 39 -25.30 -2.51 10.79
C VAL A 39 -24.44 -1.37 11.28
N MET A 40 -23.84 -1.46 12.48
CA MET A 40 -22.95 -0.42 12.99
C MET A 40 -21.75 -0.21 12.07
N ALA A 41 -21.18 -1.27 11.52
CA ALA A 41 -20.09 -1.16 10.56
C ALA A 41 -20.50 -0.43 9.27
N GLN A 42 -21.68 -0.74 8.73
CA GLN A 42 -22.23 -0.06 7.55
C GLN A 42 -22.54 1.43 7.82
N LEU A 43 -22.92 1.78 9.05
CA LEU A 43 -23.13 3.14 9.49
C LEU A 43 -21.83 3.88 9.87
N GLY A 44 -20.67 3.21 9.79
CA GLY A 44 -19.37 3.80 10.08
C GLY A 44 -18.92 3.74 11.54
N ASP A 45 -19.73 3.24 12.47
CA ASP A 45 -19.32 3.04 13.87
C ASP A 45 -18.57 1.73 14.03
N LEU A 46 -17.30 1.74 13.58
CA LEU A 46 -16.44 0.55 13.59
C LEU A 46 -16.11 0.07 15.01
N GLY A 47 -16.05 0.98 15.98
CA GLY A 47 -15.80 0.64 17.39
C GLY A 47 -16.93 -0.20 17.98
N ARG A 48 -18.14 0.28 17.85
CA ARG A 48 -19.34 -0.41 18.32
C ARG A 48 -19.61 -1.71 17.56
N ALA A 49 -19.40 -1.68 16.24
CA ALA A 49 -19.50 -2.87 15.40
C ALA A 49 -18.63 -4.01 15.93
N ARG A 50 -17.39 -3.72 16.23
CA ARG A 50 -16.41 -4.69 16.70
C ARG A 50 -16.77 -5.26 18.08
N GLU A 51 -17.22 -4.40 19.00
CA GLU A 51 -17.69 -4.83 20.32
C GLU A 51 -18.85 -5.84 20.19
N LEU A 52 -19.86 -5.51 19.39
CA LEU A 52 -21.04 -6.35 19.17
C LEU A 52 -20.67 -7.69 18.51
N LEU A 53 -19.82 -7.69 17.49
CA LEU A 53 -19.36 -8.90 16.80
C LEU A 53 -18.57 -9.81 17.73
N ARG A 54 -17.73 -9.27 18.62
CA ARG A 54 -17.00 -10.05 19.63
C ARG A 54 -17.95 -10.66 20.67
N ARG A 55 -18.97 -9.92 21.09
CA ARG A 55 -20.00 -10.46 21.98
C ARG A 55 -20.78 -11.57 21.30
N ALA A 56 -21.19 -11.38 20.06
CA ALA A 56 -21.86 -12.40 19.26
C ALA A 56 -21.02 -13.68 19.13
N ALA A 57 -19.74 -13.54 18.72
CA ALA A 57 -18.84 -14.68 18.54
C ALA A 57 -18.63 -15.50 19.84
N ARG A 58 -18.66 -14.85 21.00
CA ARG A 58 -18.57 -15.51 22.31
C ARG A 58 -19.90 -16.16 22.76
N GLY A 59 -21.00 -15.61 22.29
CA GLY A 59 -22.34 -16.08 22.66
C GLY A 59 -22.79 -17.32 21.88
N PHE A 60 -22.23 -17.61 20.71
CA PHE A 60 -22.56 -18.81 19.95
C PHE A 60 -22.01 -20.05 20.62
N GLY A 61 -22.87 -21.09 20.70
CA GLY A 61 -22.55 -22.38 21.29
C GLY A 61 -21.57 -23.21 20.44
N PRO A 62 -21.12 -24.35 21.02
CA PRO A 62 -20.13 -25.24 20.38
C PRO A 62 -20.62 -25.86 19.07
N LEU A 63 -21.94 -26.00 18.90
CA LEU A 63 -22.55 -26.52 17.67
C LEU A 63 -22.70 -25.46 16.57
N GLU A 64 -22.69 -24.18 16.92
CA GLU A 64 -22.88 -23.05 16.01
C GLU A 64 -21.57 -22.55 15.39
N THR A 65 -20.68 -23.48 15.05
CA THR A 65 -19.31 -23.18 14.58
C THR A 65 -19.28 -22.28 13.36
N LEU A 66 -20.21 -22.44 12.40
CA LEU A 66 -20.29 -21.60 11.20
C LEU A 66 -20.70 -20.17 11.53
N ALA A 67 -21.72 -19.99 12.40
CA ALA A 67 -22.17 -18.66 12.80
C ALA A 67 -21.06 -17.91 13.55
N ARG A 68 -20.35 -18.62 14.46
CA ARG A 68 -19.17 -18.08 15.13
C ARG A 68 -18.06 -17.69 14.15
N ALA A 69 -17.74 -18.55 13.17
CA ALA A 69 -16.72 -18.28 12.16
C ALA A 69 -17.07 -17.04 11.31
N ARG A 70 -18.33 -16.85 10.95
CA ARG A 70 -18.83 -15.66 10.25
C ARG A 70 -18.64 -14.40 11.08
N CYS A 71 -18.93 -14.44 12.38
CA CYS A 71 -18.69 -13.31 13.27
C CYS A 71 -17.21 -12.96 13.40
N LEU A 72 -16.32 -13.95 13.50
CA LEU A 72 -14.87 -13.74 13.52
C LEU A 72 -14.36 -13.12 12.22
N THR A 73 -14.91 -13.54 11.09
CA THR A 73 -14.59 -12.97 9.77
C THR A 73 -15.06 -11.52 9.67
N ALA A 74 -16.29 -11.24 10.09
CA ALA A 74 -16.83 -9.87 10.11
C ALA A 74 -16.03 -8.97 11.08
N GLU A 75 -15.66 -9.46 12.27
CA GLU A 75 -14.81 -8.72 13.21
C GLU A 75 -13.43 -8.41 12.60
N ALA A 76 -12.84 -9.37 11.90
CA ALA A 76 -11.57 -9.17 11.20
C ALA A 76 -11.70 -8.12 10.08
N GLU A 77 -12.79 -8.13 9.31
CA GLU A 77 -13.06 -7.12 8.28
C GLU A 77 -13.21 -5.73 8.88
N VAL A 78 -13.98 -5.60 9.98
CA VAL A 78 -14.11 -4.32 10.72
C VAL A 78 -12.77 -3.87 11.27
N ALA A 79 -11.94 -4.78 11.80
CA ALA A 79 -10.60 -4.45 12.29
C ALA A 79 -9.70 -3.91 11.15
N LEU A 80 -9.76 -4.51 9.95
CA LEU A 80 -9.03 -4.03 8.78
C LEU A 80 -9.55 -2.66 8.31
N ALA A 81 -10.86 -2.44 8.31
CA ALA A 81 -11.45 -1.14 7.99
C ALA A 81 -11.02 -0.06 8.98
N ALA A 82 -11.05 -0.38 10.28
CA ALA A 82 -10.54 0.49 11.36
C ALA A 82 -9.00 0.60 11.36
N ARG A 83 -8.34 -0.18 10.50
CA ARG A 83 -6.89 -0.26 10.44
C ARG A 83 -6.21 -0.76 11.73
N ASP A 84 -6.89 -1.52 12.52
CA ASP A 84 -6.31 -2.22 13.65
C ASP A 84 -5.63 -3.51 13.17
N LEU A 85 -4.35 -3.37 12.81
CA LEU A 85 -3.52 -4.49 12.39
C LEU A 85 -2.88 -5.25 13.57
N ALA A 86 -3.07 -4.77 14.80
CA ALA A 86 -2.58 -5.42 16.02
C ALA A 86 -3.39 -6.67 16.36
N SER A 87 -4.63 -6.80 15.87
CA SER A 87 -5.44 -8.01 16.03
C SER A 87 -4.74 -9.23 15.44
N PRO A 88 -4.57 -10.31 16.21
CA PRO A 88 -3.88 -11.49 15.73
C PRO A 88 -4.66 -12.15 14.58
N PRO A 89 -3.98 -12.67 13.55
CA PRO A 89 -4.62 -13.34 12.42
C PRO A 89 -5.24 -14.70 12.78
N ARG A 90 -5.07 -15.15 14.05
CA ARG A 90 -5.52 -16.47 14.53
C ARG A 90 -7.03 -16.69 14.37
N ALA A 91 -7.84 -15.69 14.73
CA ALA A 91 -9.30 -15.77 14.61
C ALA A 91 -9.75 -15.98 13.16
N LEU A 92 -9.16 -15.23 12.23
CA LEU A 92 -9.45 -15.35 10.80
C LEU A 92 -8.97 -16.71 10.23
N THR A 93 -7.82 -17.21 10.72
CA THR A 93 -7.31 -18.53 10.35
C THR A 93 -8.20 -19.65 10.88
N GLU A 94 -8.71 -19.52 12.10
CA GLU A 94 -9.69 -20.45 12.70
C GLU A 94 -10.99 -20.46 11.88
N ALA A 95 -11.51 -19.29 11.54
CA ALA A 95 -12.70 -19.16 10.72
C ALA A 95 -12.53 -19.83 9.35
N LEU A 96 -11.39 -19.59 8.67
CA LEU A 96 -11.07 -20.21 7.40
C LEU A 96 -11.05 -21.74 7.48
N ARG A 97 -10.42 -22.30 8.52
CA ARG A 97 -10.43 -23.78 8.74
C ARG A 97 -11.86 -24.30 8.90
N THR A 98 -12.69 -23.61 9.67
CA THR A 98 -14.08 -23.98 9.87
C THR A 98 -14.87 -23.97 8.57
N PHE A 99 -14.74 -22.92 7.75
CA PHE A 99 -15.41 -22.83 6.45
C PHE A 99 -14.96 -23.96 5.51
N THR A 100 -13.66 -24.21 5.44
CA THR A 100 -13.10 -25.28 4.60
C THR A 100 -13.63 -26.66 5.04
N ALA A 101 -13.62 -26.95 6.33
CA ALA A 101 -14.10 -28.22 6.88
C ALA A 101 -15.61 -28.42 6.66
N ARG A 102 -16.38 -27.35 6.54
CA ARG A 102 -17.84 -27.39 6.32
C ARG A 102 -18.23 -27.19 4.86
N GLY A 103 -17.28 -27.08 3.94
CA GLY A 103 -17.54 -26.87 2.52
C GLY A 103 -18.13 -25.50 2.16
N ASP A 104 -18.07 -24.52 3.07
CA ASP A 104 -18.54 -23.14 2.84
C ASP A 104 -17.50 -22.36 2.02
N ARG A 105 -17.46 -22.65 0.72
CA ARG A 105 -16.46 -22.10 -0.23
C ARG A 105 -16.49 -20.57 -0.32
N GLU A 106 -17.69 -19.98 -0.24
CA GLU A 106 -17.87 -18.55 -0.36
C GLU A 106 -17.23 -17.81 0.83
N ASN A 107 -17.54 -18.21 2.06
CA ASN A 107 -16.96 -17.60 3.25
C ASN A 107 -15.47 -17.94 3.39
N ALA A 108 -15.02 -19.10 2.93
CA ALA A 108 -13.60 -19.43 2.85
C ALA A 108 -12.84 -18.48 1.89
N ALA A 109 -13.37 -18.22 0.71
CA ALA A 109 -12.79 -17.26 -0.25
C ALA A 109 -12.78 -15.84 0.32
N HIS A 110 -13.86 -15.42 0.99
CA HIS A 110 -13.91 -14.12 1.65
C HIS A 110 -12.84 -13.99 2.75
N ALA A 111 -12.72 -14.98 3.63
CA ALA A 111 -11.72 -14.99 4.67
C ALA A 111 -10.27 -14.95 4.10
N ARG A 112 -10.01 -15.64 2.99
CA ARG A 112 -8.71 -15.57 2.29
C ARG A 112 -8.45 -14.17 1.73
N LEU A 113 -9.44 -13.53 1.10
CA LEU A 113 -9.31 -12.16 0.60
C LEU A 113 -8.98 -11.17 1.73
N LEU A 114 -9.59 -11.33 2.91
CA LEU A 114 -9.25 -10.52 4.08
C LEU A 114 -7.80 -10.77 4.56
N GLN A 115 -7.32 -12.02 4.51
CA GLN A 115 -5.91 -12.31 4.81
C GLN A 115 -4.98 -11.61 3.81
N ILE A 116 -5.29 -11.65 2.51
CA ILE A 116 -4.49 -11.00 1.47
C ILE A 116 -4.52 -9.47 1.65
N ARG A 117 -5.69 -8.88 1.88
CA ARG A 117 -5.81 -7.44 2.20
C ARG A 117 -5.00 -7.05 3.43
N ARG A 118 -4.96 -7.91 4.46
CA ARG A 118 -4.11 -7.68 5.62
C ARG A 118 -2.62 -7.69 5.26
N LEU A 119 -2.18 -8.60 4.41
CA LEU A 119 -0.80 -8.63 3.92
C LEU A 119 -0.44 -7.34 3.17
N LEU A 120 -1.34 -6.84 2.32
CA LEU A 120 -1.17 -5.56 1.62
C LEU A 120 -1.08 -4.39 2.59
N LEU A 121 -1.92 -4.37 3.63
CA LEU A 121 -1.87 -3.34 4.68
C LEU A 121 -0.57 -3.37 5.50
N LEU A 122 0.06 -4.55 5.62
CA LEU A 122 1.35 -4.76 6.28
C LEU A 122 2.54 -4.52 5.34
N GLY A 123 2.31 -4.20 4.06
CA GLY A 123 3.36 -4.01 3.07
C GLY A 123 4.01 -5.30 2.55
N ARG A 124 3.45 -6.47 2.90
CA ARG A 124 3.97 -7.80 2.50
C ARG A 124 3.46 -8.17 1.11
N ILE A 125 3.92 -7.41 0.10
CA ILE A 125 3.37 -7.45 -1.27
C ILE A 125 3.62 -8.80 -1.95
N ASP A 126 4.82 -9.38 -1.77
CA ASP A 126 5.15 -10.65 -2.42
C ASP A 126 4.33 -11.81 -1.86
N GLU A 127 4.05 -11.81 -0.55
CA GLU A 127 3.19 -12.79 0.07
C GLU A 127 1.72 -12.60 -0.31
N ALA A 128 1.27 -11.37 -0.44
CA ALA A 128 -0.08 -11.06 -0.92
C ALA A 128 -0.28 -11.55 -2.36
N ASP A 129 0.71 -11.34 -3.24
CA ASP A 129 0.67 -11.78 -4.63
C ASP A 129 0.66 -13.32 -4.75
N ALA A 130 1.53 -13.99 -4.00
CA ALA A 130 1.55 -15.45 -3.94
C ALA A 130 0.21 -16.02 -3.42
N ALA A 131 -0.36 -15.41 -2.38
CA ALA A 131 -1.66 -15.83 -1.85
C ALA A 131 -2.82 -15.55 -2.83
N CYS A 132 -2.73 -14.44 -3.59
CA CYS A 132 -3.71 -14.09 -4.61
C CYS A 132 -3.67 -15.08 -5.79
N ALA A 133 -2.48 -15.53 -6.20
CA ALA A 133 -2.30 -16.51 -7.27
C ALA A 133 -2.92 -17.88 -6.97
N THR A 134 -3.07 -18.23 -5.69
CA THR A 134 -3.69 -19.48 -5.23
C THR A 134 -5.18 -19.34 -4.89
N LEU A 135 -5.77 -18.17 -5.13
CA LEU A 135 -7.16 -17.90 -4.79
C LEU A 135 -8.10 -18.45 -5.87
N GLU A 136 -8.87 -19.46 -5.50
CA GLU A 136 -9.92 -20.02 -6.35
C GLU A 136 -11.27 -19.40 -5.99
N LEU A 137 -11.82 -18.57 -6.88
CA LEU A 137 -13.14 -17.97 -6.71
C LEU A 137 -14.26 -18.77 -7.37
N GLY A 138 -13.93 -19.61 -8.36
CA GLY A 138 -14.92 -20.33 -9.17
C GLY A 138 -15.98 -19.39 -9.77
N THR A 139 -17.22 -19.84 -9.84
CA THR A 139 -18.39 -19.04 -10.23
C THR A 139 -19.01 -18.27 -9.05
N GLY A 140 -18.17 -17.85 -8.10
CA GLY A 140 -18.60 -17.19 -6.86
C GLY A 140 -19.29 -15.84 -7.08
N PRO A 141 -19.82 -15.25 -6.00
CA PRO A 141 -20.52 -13.96 -6.03
C PRO A 141 -19.69 -12.84 -6.62
N ALA A 142 -20.32 -11.98 -7.43
CA ALA A 142 -19.66 -10.84 -8.09
C ALA A 142 -18.91 -9.93 -7.12
N ARG A 143 -19.36 -9.80 -5.87
CA ARG A 143 -18.66 -9.03 -4.84
C ARG A 143 -17.26 -9.56 -4.53
N LEU A 144 -17.08 -10.89 -4.46
CA LEU A 144 -15.76 -11.48 -4.20
C LEU A 144 -14.82 -11.30 -5.39
N ALA A 145 -15.36 -11.43 -6.61
CA ALA A 145 -14.60 -11.13 -7.81
C ALA A 145 -14.15 -9.66 -7.87
N ALA A 146 -14.99 -8.71 -7.45
CA ALA A 146 -14.62 -7.30 -7.37
C ALA A 146 -13.52 -7.05 -6.33
N ILE A 147 -13.63 -7.65 -5.14
CA ILE A 147 -12.61 -7.52 -4.08
C ILE A 147 -11.28 -8.15 -4.54
N ALA A 148 -11.30 -9.31 -5.19
CA ALA A 148 -10.09 -9.94 -5.71
C ALA A 148 -9.44 -9.09 -6.80
N ALA A 149 -10.24 -8.50 -7.69
CA ALA A 149 -9.73 -7.58 -8.70
C ALA A 149 -9.13 -6.30 -8.10
N LEU A 150 -9.71 -5.75 -7.02
CA LEU A 150 -9.12 -4.63 -6.26
C LEU A 150 -7.79 -5.02 -5.60
N VAL A 151 -7.67 -6.23 -5.08
CA VAL A 151 -6.41 -6.75 -4.54
C VAL A 151 -5.35 -6.84 -5.64
N THR A 152 -5.70 -7.41 -6.80
CA THR A 152 -4.80 -7.47 -7.97
C THR A 152 -4.39 -6.08 -8.44
N PHE A 153 -5.34 -5.14 -8.48
CA PHE A 153 -5.09 -3.72 -8.79
C PHE A 153 -4.06 -3.11 -7.85
N GLU A 154 -4.23 -3.27 -6.53
CA GLU A 154 -3.32 -2.72 -5.53
C GLU A 154 -1.91 -3.33 -5.63
N ILE A 155 -1.81 -4.64 -5.86
CA ILE A 155 -0.52 -5.32 -6.09
C ILE A 155 0.17 -4.75 -7.34
N ALA A 156 -0.54 -4.65 -8.45
CA ALA A 156 -0.02 -4.12 -9.70
C ALA A 156 0.44 -2.66 -9.57
N LEU A 157 -0.37 -1.83 -8.90
CA LEU A 157 -0.05 -0.43 -8.63
C LEU A 157 1.25 -0.29 -7.82
N ARG A 158 1.39 -1.04 -6.74
CA ARG A 158 2.59 -1.00 -5.88
C ARG A 158 3.84 -1.53 -6.59
N ARG A 159 3.66 -2.43 -7.55
CA ARG A 159 4.75 -2.93 -8.41
C ARG A 159 5.06 -2.01 -9.60
N GLY A 160 4.29 -0.95 -9.81
CA GLY A 160 4.47 -0.02 -10.93
C GLY A 160 4.06 -0.59 -12.28
N ARG A 161 3.12 -1.55 -12.30
CA ARG A 161 2.59 -2.22 -13.51
C ARG A 161 1.27 -1.58 -13.93
N ALA A 162 1.35 -0.47 -14.66
CA ALA A 162 0.18 0.35 -14.98
C ALA A 162 -0.84 -0.38 -15.84
N GLU A 163 -0.40 -1.17 -16.83
CA GLU A 163 -1.30 -1.93 -17.71
C GLU A 163 -2.08 -2.99 -16.93
N GLN A 164 -1.38 -3.74 -16.08
CA GLN A 164 -2.02 -4.74 -15.22
C GLN A 164 -2.99 -4.09 -14.22
N ALA A 165 -2.64 -2.93 -13.67
CA ALA A 165 -3.52 -2.18 -12.79
C ALA A 165 -4.79 -1.72 -13.52
N ARG A 166 -4.68 -1.20 -14.75
CA ARG A 166 -5.85 -0.81 -15.56
C ARG A 166 -6.78 -1.99 -15.83
N GLY A 167 -6.23 -3.13 -16.25
CA GLY A 167 -7.02 -4.36 -16.50
C GLY A 167 -7.73 -4.86 -15.24
N ALA A 168 -7.05 -4.89 -14.12
CA ALA A 168 -7.63 -5.27 -12.84
C ALA A 168 -8.73 -4.31 -12.38
N LEU A 169 -8.54 -2.99 -12.56
CA LEU A 169 -9.56 -1.99 -12.24
C LEU A 169 -10.81 -2.14 -13.12
N ALA A 170 -10.65 -2.40 -14.41
CA ALA A 170 -11.78 -2.66 -15.32
C ALA A 170 -12.59 -3.90 -14.87
N SER A 171 -11.89 -4.98 -14.49
CA SER A 171 -12.53 -6.19 -13.94
C SER A 171 -13.23 -5.91 -12.61
N ALA A 172 -12.63 -5.08 -11.73
CA ALA A 172 -13.23 -4.66 -10.47
C ALA A 172 -14.54 -3.88 -10.72
N ARG A 173 -14.54 -2.91 -11.64
CA ARG A 173 -15.74 -2.12 -12.03
C ARG A 173 -16.87 -3.00 -12.53
N ALA A 174 -16.56 -3.88 -13.46
CA ALA A 174 -17.57 -4.79 -14.03
C ALA A 174 -18.17 -5.69 -12.94
N SER A 175 -17.35 -6.21 -12.03
CA SER A 175 -17.82 -7.09 -10.96
C SER A 175 -18.55 -6.34 -9.85
N ALA A 176 -18.10 -5.14 -9.46
CA ALA A 176 -18.77 -4.30 -8.49
C ALA A 176 -20.15 -3.86 -8.99
N GLY A 177 -20.27 -3.47 -10.27
CA GLY A 177 -21.56 -3.14 -10.88
C GLY A 177 -22.53 -4.30 -10.83
N ARG A 178 -22.10 -5.54 -11.15
CA ARG A 178 -22.94 -6.73 -11.03
C ARG A 178 -23.32 -7.08 -9.59
N SER A 179 -22.50 -6.68 -8.60
CA SER A 179 -22.81 -6.95 -7.19
C SER A 179 -23.94 -6.07 -6.64
N GLY A 180 -24.18 -4.90 -7.23
CA GLY A 180 -25.13 -3.91 -6.75
C GLY A 180 -24.78 -3.26 -5.41
N ILE A 181 -23.57 -3.47 -4.89
CA ILE A 181 -23.14 -2.94 -3.58
C ILE A 181 -22.53 -1.55 -3.77
N ALA A 182 -23.27 -0.50 -3.39
CA ALA A 182 -22.85 0.90 -3.59
C ALA A 182 -21.50 1.22 -2.95
N ALA A 183 -21.23 0.72 -1.73
CA ALA A 183 -19.96 0.93 -1.04
C ALA A 183 -18.77 0.31 -1.81
N LEU A 184 -18.97 -0.87 -2.43
CA LEU A 184 -17.93 -1.52 -3.23
C LEU A 184 -17.70 -0.78 -4.55
N CYS A 185 -18.75 -0.28 -5.19
CA CYS A 185 -18.62 0.58 -6.36
C CYS A 185 -17.83 1.85 -6.03
N ALA A 186 -18.14 2.50 -4.91
CA ALA A 186 -17.42 3.68 -4.45
C ALA A 186 -15.93 3.40 -4.15
N GLU A 187 -15.61 2.25 -3.56
CA GLU A 187 -14.22 1.81 -3.34
C GLU A 187 -13.48 1.66 -4.67
N VAL A 188 -14.09 1.02 -5.65
CA VAL A 188 -13.50 0.83 -6.98
C VAL A 188 -13.25 2.16 -7.69
N GLU A 189 -14.21 3.10 -7.62
CA GLU A 189 -14.04 4.43 -8.21
C GLU A 189 -12.95 5.23 -7.50
N GLN A 190 -12.87 5.15 -6.18
CA GLN A 190 -11.78 5.77 -5.41
C GLN A 190 -10.42 5.17 -5.79
N ALA A 191 -10.34 3.85 -5.95
CA ALA A 191 -9.13 3.18 -6.43
C ALA A 191 -8.71 3.71 -7.81
N GLY A 192 -9.69 3.88 -8.72
CA GLY A 192 -9.43 4.38 -10.08
C GLY A 192 -8.80 5.77 -10.13
N ARG A 193 -9.14 6.63 -9.18
CA ARG A 193 -8.57 8.00 -9.12
C ARG A 193 -7.05 7.98 -8.96
N THR A 194 -6.48 6.95 -8.36
CA THR A 194 -5.03 6.86 -8.14
C THR A 194 -4.23 6.67 -9.42
N LEU A 195 -4.82 6.12 -10.48
CA LEU A 195 -4.14 5.95 -11.77
C LEU A 195 -3.91 7.28 -12.52
N VAL A 196 -4.69 8.30 -12.24
CA VAL A 196 -4.58 9.62 -12.89
C VAL A 196 -3.79 10.63 -12.06
N LEU A 197 -3.44 10.28 -10.82
CA LEU A 197 -2.59 11.13 -9.99
C LEU A 197 -1.15 11.13 -10.50
N PRO A 198 -0.41 12.24 -10.32
CA PRO A 198 1.02 12.27 -10.58
C PRO A 198 1.75 11.20 -9.77
N ALA A 199 2.43 10.27 -10.45
CA ALA A 199 3.19 9.19 -9.81
C ALA A 199 4.66 9.57 -9.59
N ALA A 200 5.21 10.44 -10.47
CA ALA A 200 6.57 10.97 -10.40
C ALA A 200 6.66 12.27 -11.21
N ARG A 201 7.82 12.91 -11.13
CA ARG A 201 8.22 13.98 -12.06
C ARG A 201 9.46 13.53 -12.83
N LEU A 202 9.45 13.72 -14.14
CA LEU A 202 10.64 13.56 -14.96
C LEU A 202 11.41 14.88 -14.95
N VAL A 203 12.64 14.83 -14.47
CA VAL A 203 13.55 15.99 -14.50
C VAL A 203 14.56 15.75 -15.60
N THR A 204 14.64 16.70 -16.55
CA THR A 204 15.58 16.67 -17.68
C THR A 204 16.07 18.08 -17.92
N ALA A 205 17.37 18.31 -17.87
CA ALA A 205 18.00 19.61 -18.13
C ALA A 205 17.39 20.78 -17.32
N GLY A 206 16.97 20.53 -16.07
CA GLY A 206 16.38 21.53 -15.18
C GLY A 206 14.87 21.71 -15.30
N GLU A 207 14.24 21.15 -16.32
CA GLU A 207 12.78 21.14 -16.46
C GLU A 207 12.16 19.92 -15.78
N ALA A 208 11.04 20.12 -15.09
CA ALA A 208 10.30 19.04 -14.41
C ALA A 208 8.90 18.88 -15.00
N ARG A 209 8.58 17.67 -15.48
CA ARG A 209 7.26 17.30 -16.02
C ARG A 209 6.62 16.22 -15.15
N SER A 210 5.36 16.42 -14.77
CA SER A 210 4.58 15.39 -14.05
C SER A 210 4.31 14.19 -14.95
N LEU A 211 4.44 12.99 -14.37
CA LEU A 211 4.21 11.73 -15.02
C LEU A 211 3.09 10.96 -14.30
N THR A 212 2.20 10.33 -15.07
CA THR A 212 1.29 9.30 -14.57
C THR A 212 2.05 7.99 -14.31
N LEU A 213 1.39 7.01 -13.69
CA LEU A 213 1.98 5.67 -13.49
C LEU A 213 2.37 5.01 -14.83
N ALA A 214 1.56 5.19 -15.87
CA ALA A 214 1.85 4.66 -17.21
C ALA A 214 3.09 5.28 -17.84
N ASP A 215 3.26 6.60 -17.68
CA ASP A 215 4.47 7.29 -18.16
C ASP A 215 5.72 6.81 -17.41
N VAL A 216 5.59 6.59 -16.09
CA VAL A 216 6.69 6.03 -15.27
C VAL A 216 7.06 4.64 -15.75
N GLU A 217 6.06 3.76 -15.99
CA GLU A 217 6.28 2.42 -16.54
C GLU A 217 7.02 2.47 -17.88
N ALA A 218 6.60 3.35 -18.80
CA ALA A 218 7.25 3.55 -20.09
C ALA A 218 8.71 4.05 -19.94
N VAL A 219 8.95 4.99 -19.01
CA VAL A 219 10.31 5.46 -18.72
C VAL A 219 11.18 4.34 -18.16
N LEU A 220 10.63 3.52 -17.25
CA LEU A 220 11.36 2.40 -16.64
C LEU A 220 11.66 1.26 -17.63
N ALA A 221 10.84 1.11 -18.67
CA ALA A 221 11.03 0.14 -19.74
C ALA A 221 12.00 0.65 -20.85
N SER A 222 12.35 1.94 -20.84
CA SER A 222 13.22 2.53 -21.85
C SER A 222 14.68 2.01 -21.73
N PRO A 223 15.49 2.11 -22.79
CA PRO A 223 16.91 1.75 -22.75
C PRO A 223 17.78 2.78 -22.00
N ASP A 224 17.18 3.85 -21.50
CA ASP A 224 17.86 4.94 -20.83
C ASP A 224 18.41 4.55 -19.46
N LEU A 225 19.37 5.32 -18.96
CA LEU A 225 19.77 5.26 -17.56
C LEU A 225 18.76 6.02 -16.74
N VAL A 226 17.93 5.32 -15.98
CA VAL A 226 16.92 5.92 -15.11
C VAL A 226 17.43 5.99 -13.68
N VAL A 227 17.56 7.20 -13.16
CA VAL A 227 17.79 7.47 -11.74
C VAL A 227 16.42 7.62 -11.05
N ASP A 228 16.00 6.58 -10.33
CA ASP A 228 14.68 6.51 -9.69
C ASP A 228 14.74 7.10 -8.28
N GLY A 229 14.32 8.36 -8.14
CA GLY A 229 14.22 9.07 -6.87
C GLY A 229 13.16 8.50 -5.94
N CYS A 230 12.11 7.90 -6.49
CA CYS A 230 11.05 7.28 -5.71
C CYS A 230 11.51 5.99 -5.02
N ARG A 231 12.41 5.21 -5.65
CA ARG A 231 12.93 3.95 -5.11
C ARG A 231 14.39 4.02 -4.67
N ARG A 232 15.04 5.17 -4.82
CA ARG A 232 16.48 5.40 -4.56
C ARG A 232 17.36 4.36 -5.23
N ALA A 233 17.17 4.20 -6.52
CA ALA A 233 17.88 3.25 -7.35
C ALA A 233 18.34 3.87 -8.67
N ALA A 234 19.36 3.30 -9.27
CA ALA A 234 19.67 3.52 -10.69
C ALA A 234 19.36 2.25 -11.45
N ARG A 235 18.76 2.36 -12.63
CA ARG A 235 18.46 1.20 -13.45
C ARG A 235 18.66 1.46 -14.93
N ARG A 236 18.91 0.37 -15.66
CA ARG A 236 18.94 0.33 -17.12
C ARG A 236 18.52 -1.06 -17.59
N GLY A 237 17.34 -1.15 -18.21
CA GLY A 237 16.71 -2.44 -18.48
C GLY A 237 16.53 -3.24 -17.18
N GLU A 238 16.98 -4.51 -17.20
CA GLU A 238 16.89 -5.41 -16.05
C GLU A 238 17.96 -5.15 -14.96
N ARG A 239 18.99 -4.38 -15.28
CA ARG A 239 20.05 -4.09 -14.30
C ARG A 239 19.64 -2.98 -13.35
N VAL A 240 19.67 -3.27 -12.06
CA VAL A 240 19.27 -2.34 -10.98
C VAL A 240 20.36 -2.24 -9.92
N VAL A 241 20.77 -1.03 -9.60
CA VAL A 241 21.67 -0.70 -8.48
C VAL A 241 20.88 0.03 -7.42
N ARG A 242 20.67 -0.58 -6.27
CA ARG A 242 19.91 0.00 -5.15
C ARG A 242 20.82 0.81 -4.24
N LEU A 243 20.48 2.07 -4.01
CA LEU A 243 21.21 3.02 -3.16
C LEU A 243 20.39 3.49 -1.94
N SER A 244 19.27 2.82 -1.63
CA SER A 244 18.37 3.19 -0.53
C SER A 244 19.07 3.27 0.84
N ARG A 245 20.08 2.42 1.08
CA ARG A 245 20.88 2.42 2.31
C ARG A 245 22.11 3.36 2.25
N ARG A 246 22.27 4.12 1.18
CA ARG A 246 23.44 4.99 0.92
C ARG A 246 23.00 6.40 0.47
N PRO A 247 22.34 7.16 1.36
CA PRO A 247 21.68 8.42 0.98
C PRO A 247 22.63 9.45 0.37
N ALA A 248 23.86 9.56 0.87
CA ALA A 248 24.84 10.49 0.31
C ALA A 248 25.26 10.10 -1.12
N LEU A 249 25.45 8.80 -1.41
CA LEU A 249 25.77 8.36 -2.77
C LEU A 249 24.59 8.59 -3.72
N PHE A 250 23.36 8.37 -3.24
CA PHE A 250 22.17 8.64 -4.03
C PHE A 250 22.00 10.14 -4.32
N ALA A 251 22.24 11.00 -3.33
CA ALA A 251 22.21 12.46 -3.52
C ALA A 251 23.25 12.95 -4.57
N LEU A 252 24.46 12.38 -4.55
CA LEU A 252 25.48 12.63 -5.58
C LEU A 252 25.00 12.20 -6.97
N LEU A 253 24.39 11.03 -7.07
CA LEU A 253 23.84 10.52 -8.34
C LEU A 253 22.73 11.41 -8.88
N CYS A 254 21.82 11.87 -8.02
CA CYS A 254 20.78 12.81 -8.44
C CYS A 254 21.37 14.12 -8.99
N GLY A 255 22.36 14.70 -8.30
CA GLY A 255 23.02 15.91 -8.77
C GLY A 255 23.71 15.73 -10.14
N LEU A 256 24.34 14.57 -10.36
CA LEU A 256 24.92 14.24 -11.66
C LEU A 256 23.85 14.05 -12.75
N ALA A 257 22.71 13.44 -12.42
CA ALA A 257 21.63 13.21 -13.37
C ALA A 257 20.88 14.48 -13.74
N GLU A 258 20.70 15.41 -12.80
CA GLU A 258 20.11 16.73 -13.07
C GLU A 258 20.98 17.61 -13.96
N ALA A 259 22.30 17.54 -13.79
CA ALA A 259 23.25 18.29 -14.61
C ALA A 259 23.46 17.69 -16.01
N TRP A 260 22.99 16.46 -16.24
CA TRP A 260 23.17 15.79 -17.53
C TRP A 260 22.47 16.56 -18.69
N PRO A 261 23.08 16.69 -19.89
CA PRO A 261 24.34 16.09 -20.37
C PRO A 261 25.63 16.84 -19.95
N GLY A 262 25.51 17.91 -19.21
CA GLY A 262 26.65 18.73 -18.74
C GLY A 262 27.39 18.12 -17.54
N GLU A 263 28.06 19.00 -16.80
CA GLU A 263 28.78 18.64 -15.57
C GLU A 263 28.09 19.20 -14.32
N ALA A 264 28.16 18.48 -13.25
CA ALA A 264 27.73 18.92 -11.91
C ALA A 264 28.93 19.55 -11.19
N ALA A 265 28.80 20.79 -10.72
CA ALA A 265 29.86 21.48 -9.99
C ALA A 265 30.15 20.77 -8.66
N ARG A 266 31.42 20.85 -8.20
CA ARG A 266 31.84 20.20 -6.94
C ARG A 266 31.10 20.76 -5.73
N GLU A 267 30.88 22.05 -5.73
CA GLU A 267 30.22 22.78 -4.66
C GLU A 267 28.76 22.34 -4.51
N ASP A 268 28.02 22.23 -5.61
CA ASP A 268 26.61 21.79 -5.65
C ASP A 268 26.47 20.34 -5.16
N LEU A 269 27.39 19.47 -5.60
CA LEU A 269 27.42 18.08 -5.15
C LEU A 269 27.72 17.95 -3.64
N ILE A 270 28.60 18.84 -3.10
CA ILE A 270 28.91 18.87 -1.68
C ILE A 270 27.69 19.37 -0.88
N GLU A 271 27.08 20.47 -1.32
CA GLU A 271 25.88 21.00 -0.67
C GLU A 271 24.76 19.95 -0.64
N ARG A 272 24.49 19.33 -1.77
CA ARG A 272 23.43 18.32 -1.90
C ARG A 272 23.66 17.06 -1.06
N ALA A 273 24.89 16.54 -1.07
CA ALA A 273 25.20 15.28 -0.40
C ALA A 273 25.47 15.42 1.09
N PHE A 274 25.95 16.57 1.54
CA PHE A 274 26.43 16.78 2.91
C PHE A 274 25.77 17.95 3.63
N GLY A 275 24.90 18.73 2.97
CA GLY A 275 24.22 19.90 3.54
C GLY A 275 25.16 21.08 3.85
N ALA A 276 26.34 21.12 3.25
CA ALA A 276 27.40 22.09 3.56
C ALA A 276 27.34 23.27 2.59
N ARG A 277 26.82 24.41 3.03
CA ARG A 277 26.77 25.65 2.24
C ARG A 277 28.14 26.30 2.01
N ARG A 278 29.15 25.97 2.83
CA ARG A 278 30.52 26.41 2.65
C ARG A 278 31.45 25.22 2.53
N THR A 279 32.18 25.15 1.44
CA THR A 279 33.10 24.07 1.13
C THR A 279 34.40 24.20 1.92
N ASN A 280 34.85 23.12 2.52
CA ASN A 280 36.15 23.04 3.17
C ASN A 280 36.94 21.81 2.67
N PRO A 281 38.24 21.66 3.00
CA PRO A 281 39.06 20.53 2.56
C PRO A 281 38.48 19.16 2.93
N SER A 282 37.86 19.04 4.09
CA SER A 282 37.21 17.81 4.56
C SER A 282 36.02 17.42 3.66
N HIS A 283 35.19 18.38 3.25
CA HIS A 283 34.09 18.13 2.35
C HIS A 283 34.58 17.68 0.96
N ARG A 284 35.66 18.26 0.45
CA ARG A 284 36.28 17.84 -0.83
C ARG A 284 36.85 16.42 -0.73
N ALA A 285 37.48 16.05 0.39
CA ALA A 285 37.94 14.69 0.62
C ALA A 285 36.76 13.70 0.66
N ARG A 286 35.68 14.02 1.38
CA ARG A 286 34.44 13.20 1.45
C ARG A 286 33.82 13.05 0.07
N LEU A 287 33.74 14.11 -0.75
CA LEU A 287 33.25 14.04 -2.12
C LEU A 287 34.08 13.07 -2.96
N ARG A 288 35.43 13.16 -2.89
CA ARG A 288 36.32 12.27 -3.63
C ARG A 288 36.08 10.79 -3.27
N VAL A 289 35.97 10.47 -1.99
CA VAL A 289 35.66 9.13 -1.50
C VAL A 289 34.27 8.67 -1.96
N GLY A 290 33.27 9.57 -1.84
CA GLY A 290 31.89 9.32 -2.29
C GLY A 290 31.83 9.01 -3.79
N MET A 291 32.53 9.79 -4.63
CA MET A 291 32.59 9.56 -6.06
C MET A 291 33.31 8.26 -6.42
N GLY A 292 34.36 7.87 -5.71
CA GLY A 292 35.01 6.58 -5.87
C GLY A 292 34.06 5.41 -5.61
N ARG A 293 33.32 5.48 -4.49
CA ARG A 293 32.30 4.47 -4.15
C ARG A 293 31.15 4.45 -5.15
N LEU A 294 30.66 5.63 -5.57
CA LEU A 294 29.56 5.72 -6.53
C LEU A 294 29.98 5.15 -7.91
N ARG A 295 31.20 5.40 -8.37
CA ARG A 295 31.76 4.77 -9.59
C ARG A 295 31.74 3.24 -9.50
N HIS A 296 32.16 2.70 -8.37
CA HIS A 296 32.16 1.25 -8.14
C HIS A 296 30.74 0.68 -8.25
N GLU A 297 29.77 1.28 -7.58
CA GLU A 297 28.38 0.82 -7.60
C GLU A 297 27.74 0.92 -9.00
N LEU A 298 27.99 2.04 -9.69
CA LEU A 298 27.39 2.31 -11.01
C LEU A 298 28.12 1.68 -12.17
N ARG A 299 29.25 1.00 -11.96
CA ARG A 299 30.06 0.37 -13.01
C ARG A 299 29.25 -0.43 -14.04
N PRO A 300 28.19 -1.17 -13.68
CA PRO A 300 27.40 -1.91 -14.66
C PRO A 300 26.46 -1.04 -15.50
N LEU A 301 26.16 0.22 -15.08
CA LEU A 301 25.16 1.09 -15.69
C LEU A 301 25.74 2.32 -16.36
N ALA A 302 26.74 2.96 -15.75
CA ALA A 302 27.28 4.25 -16.16
C ALA A 302 28.74 4.43 -15.76
N GLU A 303 29.37 5.45 -16.36
CA GLU A 303 30.68 5.95 -16.00
C GLU A 303 30.54 7.38 -15.43
N ILE A 304 31.36 7.71 -14.41
CA ILE A 304 31.45 9.05 -13.86
C ILE A 304 32.83 9.59 -14.18
N ARG A 305 32.90 10.65 -14.98
CA ARG A 305 34.16 11.31 -15.39
C ARG A 305 34.40 12.54 -14.54
N ALA A 306 35.64 12.77 -14.18
CA ALA A 306 36.07 14.03 -13.58
C ALA A 306 36.29 15.05 -14.69
N THR A 307 35.86 16.28 -14.44
CA THR A 307 36.01 17.42 -15.34
C THR A 307 36.76 18.56 -14.63
N ALA A 308 37.06 19.62 -15.33
CA ALA A 308 37.72 20.78 -14.73
C ALA A 308 36.88 21.41 -13.62
N GLY A 309 35.55 21.59 -13.84
CA GLY A 309 34.62 22.18 -12.88
C GLY A 309 34.00 21.19 -11.89
N GLY A 310 33.93 19.90 -12.25
CA GLY A 310 33.18 18.98 -11.43
C GLY A 310 33.24 17.52 -11.84
N PHE A 311 32.07 16.93 -12.10
CA PHE A 311 31.92 15.57 -12.57
C PHE A 311 30.76 15.48 -13.58
N SER A 312 30.90 14.61 -14.57
CA SER A 312 29.87 14.30 -15.56
C SER A 312 29.45 12.84 -15.47
N LEU A 313 28.17 12.55 -15.77
CA LEU A 313 27.60 11.20 -15.82
C LEU A 313 27.48 10.77 -17.28
N VAL A 314 28.04 9.62 -17.63
CA VAL A 314 27.98 9.05 -18.98
C VAL A 314 27.28 7.70 -18.91
N ALA A 315 26.10 7.60 -19.54
CA ALA A 315 25.38 6.33 -19.63
C ALA A 315 26.19 5.35 -20.51
N ARG A 316 26.24 4.08 -20.14
CA ARG A 316 26.85 3.05 -20.99
C ARG A 316 25.95 2.73 -22.17
N GLY A 317 26.46 2.82 -23.42
CA GLY A 317 25.72 2.60 -24.68
C GLY A 317 24.85 3.79 -25.12
N ALA A 318 24.07 3.60 -26.17
CA ALA A 318 23.16 4.63 -26.69
C ALA A 318 21.94 4.79 -25.76
N GLY A 319 21.82 5.91 -25.08
CA GLY A 319 20.71 6.22 -24.19
C GLY A 319 20.94 7.53 -23.44
N THR A 320 19.86 8.12 -22.99
CA THR A 320 19.87 9.35 -22.20
C THR A 320 19.91 9.02 -20.71
N VAL A 321 20.12 10.04 -19.88
CA VAL A 321 19.94 9.94 -18.43
C VAL A 321 18.62 10.60 -18.07
N ARG A 322 17.78 9.89 -17.33
CA ARG A 322 16.49 10.39 -16.87
C ARG A 322 16.43 10.33 -15.35
N LEU A 323 16.02 11.43 -14.73
CA LEU A 323 15.78 11.46 -13.29
C LEU A 323 14.26 11.46 -13.03
N LEU A 324 13.78 10.40 -12.38
CA LEU A 324 12.44 10.33 -11.82
C LEU A 324 12.48 10.88 -10.39
N ALA A 325 11.97 12.08 -10.19
CA ALA A 325 11.81 12.68 -8.88
C ALA A 325 10.43 12.34 -8.27
N PRO A 326 10.29 12.35 -6.94
CA PRO A 326 8.98 12.25 -6.29
C PRO A 326 8.00 13.30 -6.83
N PRO A 327 6.68 13.00 -6.86
CA PRO A 327 5.68 13.92 -7.43
C PRO A 327 5.56 15.23 -6.65
N ILE A 328 5.95 15.24 -5.38
CA ILE A 328 5.92 16.41 -4.50
C ILE A 328 7.33 16.67 -3.96
N GLU A 329 7.81 17.90 -4.06
CA GLU A 329 9.05 18.36 -3.43
C GLU A 329 8.79 18.71 -1.97
N SER A 330 8.91 17.74 -1.10
CA SER A 330 8.88 17.99 0.33
C SER A 330 9.82 17.03 1.06
N PRO A 331 10.29 17.36 2.26
CA PRO A 331 11.00 16.41 3.12
C PRO A 331 10.20 15.12 3.34
N ASP A 332 8.88 15.24 3.31
CA ASP A 332 7.93 14.15 3.52
C ASP A 332 7.84 13.21 2.30
N ALA A 333 8.03 13.74 1.08
CA ALA A 333 8.08 12.94 -0.14
C ALA A 333 9.23 11.92 -0.11
N ALA A 334 10.36 12.25 0.51
CA ALA A 334 11.48 11.33 0.69
C ALA A 334 11.14 10.17 1.66
N VAL A 335 10.31 10.43 2.67
CA VAL A 335 9.78 9.40 3.58
C VAL A 335 8.83 8.48 2.82
N LEU A 336 7.90 9.05 2.04
CA LEU A 336 6.96 8.28 1.21
C LEU A 336 7.69 7.41 0.19
N ALA A 337 8.75 7.93 -0.44
CA ALA A 337 9.56 7.18 -1.39
C ALA A 337 10.23 5.95 -0.78
N LEU A 338 10.67 6.01 0.48
CA LEU A 338 11.20 4.86 1.20
C LEU A 338 10.11 3.86 1.56
N LEU A 339 8.95 4.34 1.99
CA LEU A 339 7.82 3.51 2.38
C LEU A 339 7.10 2.89 1.17
N ALA A 340 7.37 3.39 -0.05
CA ALA A 340 6.80 2.85 -1.29
C ALA A 340 7.30 1.44 -1.64
N ASP A 341 8.36 0.95 -0.98
CA ASP A 341 8.80 -0.45 -1.09
C ASP A 341 7.82 -1.44 -0.44
N GLY A 342 6.85 -0.92 0.32
CA GLY A 342 5.84 -1.70 1.02
C GLY A 342 6.31 -2.34 2.32
N GLU A 343 7.56 -2.13 2.70
CA GLU A 343 8.13 -2.67 3.93
C GLU A 343 7.75 -1.85 5.17
N ALA A 344 7.76 -2.50 6.33
CA ALA A 344 7.47 -1.87 7.61
C ALA A 344 8.74 -1.26 8.21
N TRP A 345 8.85 0.06 8.17
CA TRP A 345 10.04 0.79 8.61
C TRP A 345 9.94 1.30 10.05
N SER A 346 11.02 1.22 10.82
CA SER A 346 11.12 1.95 12.08
C SER A 346 11.52 3.42 11.84
N THR A 347 11.15 4.32 12.75
CA THR A 347 11.55 5.73 12.67
C THR A 347 13.07 5.90 12.61
N SER A 348 13.82 5.07 13.35
CA SER A 348 15.28 5.11 13.34
C SER A 348 15.87 4.64 12.00
N ALA A 349 15.31 3.60 11.39
CA ALA A 349 15.75 3.12 10.07
C ALA A 349 15.45 4.14 8.98
N LEU A 350 14.27 4.79 9.02
CA LEU A 350 13.92 5.87 8.11
C LEU A 350 14.86 7.08 8.28
N ALA A 351 15.12 7.51 9.52
CA ALA A 351 16.03 8.61 9.80
C ALA A 351 17.44 8.32 9.24
N LEU A 352 17.94 7.11 9.46
CA LEU A 352 19.23 6.68 8.92
C LEU A 352 19.24 6.67 7.39
N ALA A 353 18.20 6.11 6.77
CA ALA A 353 18.08 6.04 5.31
C ALA A 353 17.94 7.43 4.66
N LEU A 354 17.31 8.37 5.36
CA LEU A 354 17.14 9.77 4.92
C LEU A 354 18.36 10.63 5.19
N GLY A 355 19.32 10.17 6.01
CA GLY A 355 20.41 11.01 6.51
C GLY A 355 19.94 12.15 7.41
N SER A 356 18.79 11.98 8.08
CA SER A 356 18.14 12.99 8.94
C SER A 356 18.13 12.55 10.39
N SER A 357 17.78 13.49 11.31
CA SER A 357 17.56 13.14 12.70
C SER A 357 16.26 12.32 12.88
N GLN A 358 16.21 11.49 13.92
CA GLN A 358 14.96 10.78 14.27
C GLN A 358 13.79 11.75 14.53
N ARG A 359 14.07 12.93 15.12
CA ARG A 359 13.07 13.97 15.35
C ARG A 359 12.52 14.53 14.03
N THR A 360 13.36 14.71 13.01
CA THR A 360 12.95 15.16 11.68
C THR A 360 12.10 14.12 11.00
N ALA A 361 12.54 12.85 11.01
CA ALA A 361 11.77 11.74 10.46
C ALA A 361 10.43 11.56 11.19
N GLN A 362 10.40 11.69 12.51
CA GLN A 362 9.17 11.59 13.30
C GLN A 362 8.17 12.69 12.95
N ARG A 363 8.61 13.96 12.79
CA ARG A 363 7.71 15.05 12.39
C ARG A 363 7.10 14.83 11.00
N ALA A 364 7.93 14.39 10.04
CA ALA A 364 7.46 14.04 8.71
C ALA A 364 6.43 12.90 8.75
N LEU A 365 6.69 11.86 9.54
CA LEU A 365 5.79 10.72 9.70
C LEU A 365 4.45 11.12 10.35
N VAL A 366 4.47 12.03 11.34
CA VAL A 366 3.24 12.54 11.96
C VAL A 366 2.43 13.35 10.94
N ALA A 367 3.04 14.26 10.21
CA ALA A 367 2.37 15.05 9.17
C ALA A 367 1.76 14.13 8.07
N LEU A 368 2.51 13.12 7.63
CA LEU A 368 2.04 12.14 6.65
C LEU A 368 0.91 11.24 7.22
N GLN A 369 0.93 10.95 8.51
CA GLN A 369 -0.13 10.21 9.18
C GLN A 369 -1.41 11.04 9.29
N GLU A 370 -1.31 12.32 9.63
CA GLU A 370 -2.43 13.26 9.65
C GLU A 370 -3.04 13.42 8.24
N ALA A 371 -2.21 13.43 7.20
CA ALA A 371 -2.63 13.42 5.80
C ALA A 371 -3.15 12.04 5.32
N GLY A 372 -3.18 11.02 6.18
CA GLY A 372 -3.63 9.67 5.84
C GLY A 372 -2.74 8.89 4.87
N GLN A 373 -1.52 9.38 4.61
CA GLN A 373 -0.60 8.79 3.63
C GLN A 373 0.28 7.68 4.20
N VAL A 374 0.53 7.71 5.52
CA VAL A 374 1.27 6.65 6.23
C VAL A 374 0.53 6.22 7.49
N ARG A 375 0.95 5.09 8.04
CA ARG A 375 0.39 4.52 9.25
C ARG A 375 1.44 4.00 10.18
N ALA A 376 1.13 4.17 11.47
CA ALA A 376 1.86 3.53 12.54
C ALA A 376 1.28 2.15 12.85
N LEU A 377 2.13 1.14 12.94
CA LEU A 377 1.82 -0.20 13.41
C LEU A 377 2.61 -0.47 14.70
N GLY A 378 1.95 -0.92 15.75
CA GLY A 378 2.55 -1.12 17.07
C GLY A 378 2.72 0.17 17.87
N ARG A 379 3.43 0.09 19.02
CA ARG A 379 3.68 1.23 19.92
C ARG A 379 5.11 1.21 20.45
N GLY A 380 5.63 2.37 20.82
CA GLY A 380 6.96 2.50 21.42
C GLY A 380 8.07 1.97 20.52
N ARG A 381 9.00 1.18 21.05
CA ARG A 381 10.15 0.65 20.29
C ARG A 381 9.77 -0.32 19.18
N SER A 382 8.60 -0.94 19.24
CA SER A 382 8.09 -1.84 18.19
C SER A 382 7.29 -1.12 17.11
N GLN A 383 7.10 0.20 17.21
CA GLN A 383 6.38 0.98 16.21
C GLN A 383 7.05 0.89 14.84
N ARG A 384 6.23 0.62 13.83
CA ARG A 384 6.62 0.59 12.42
C ARG A 384 5.71 1.48 11.62
N TRP A 385 6.23 1.99 10.52
CA TRP A 385 5.53 2.87 9.61
C TRP A 385 5.39 2.20 8.25
N LEU A 386 4.22 2.35 7.66
CA LEU A 386 3.86 1.77 6.37
C LEU A 386 3.18 2.84 5.52
N CYS A 387 3.35 2.76 4.22
CA CYS A 387 2.54 3.54 3.31
C CYS A 387 1.06 3.16 3.48
N ALA A 388 0.17 4.14 3.51
CA ALA A 388 -1.25 3.86 3.49
C ALA A 388 -1.64 3.18 2.17
N PRO A 389 -2.59 2.24 2.16
CA PRO A 389 -3.07 1.68 0.92
C PRO A 389 -3.66 2.78 0.06
N VAL A 390 -3.45 2.65 -1.24
CA VAL A 390 -3.86 3.62 -2.24
C VAL A 390 -5.38 3.81 -2.28
N ALA A 391 -6.14 2.77 -1.99
CA ALA A 391 -7.60 2.81 -1.94
C ALA A 391 -8.13 2.71 -0.50
N GLY A 392 -9.23 3.37 -0.21
CA GLY A 392 -10.00 3.13 1.00
C GLY A 392 -10.45 1.68 1.07
N PHE A 393 -10.63 1.16 2.28
CA PHE A 393 -11.17 -0.17 2.49
C PHE A 393 -12.66 -0.02 2.82
N ALA A 394 -13.54 -0.33 1.86
CA ALA A 394 -14.96 -0.40 2.14
C ALA A 394 -15.28 -1.73 2.84
N THR A 395 -16.05 -1.65 3.89
CA THR A 395 -16.65 -2.83 4.50
C THR A 395 -17.82 -3.29 3.62
N SER A 396 -17.60 -4.31 2.82
CA SER A 396 -18.68 -5.03 2.14
C SER A 396 -19.21 -6.15 3.04
N LEU A 397 -19.52 -5.82 4.31
CA LEU A 397 -19.97 -6.78 5.32
C LEU A 397 -21.29 -7.40 4.91
N LEU A 398 -21.19 -8.42 4.13
CA LEU A 398 -22.29 -9.31 3.81
C LEU A 398 -21.96 -10.65 4.43
N LEU A 399 -22.40 -10.85 5.67
CA LEU A 399 -22.63 -12.20 6.13
C LEU A 399 -23.70 -12.79 5.20
N PRO A 400 -23.41 -13.86 4.45
CA PRO A 400 -24.47 -14.55 3.72
C PRO A 400 -25.46 -15.06 4.77
N VAL A 401 -26.66 -14.55 4.71
CA VAL A 401 -27.74 -14.93 5.64
C VAL A 401 -28.30 -16.31 5.31
N SER A 402 -27.91 -16.91 4.21
CA SER A 402 -28.20 -18.30 3.84
C SER A 402 -27.43 -19.26 4.74
N GLY A 403 -27.80 -19.39 6.00
CA GLY A 403 -27.16 -20.31 6.92
C GLY A 403 -27.05 -19.84 8.35
N LEU A 404 -27.86 -18.89 8.80
CA LEU A 404 -28.26 -18.75 10.19
C LEU A 404 -29.42 -19.72 10.48
N GLY A 405 -29.35 -20.92 9.92
CA GLY A 405 -30.20 -22.07 10.20
C GLY A 405 -29.34 -23.20 10.69
#